data_e3598c1bf63b1695f0b24d063e59b9c9
#
_entry.id   e3598c1bf63b1695f0b24d063e59b9c9
#
_cell.length_a   1.000
_cell.length_b   1.000
_cell.length_c   1.000
_cell.angle_alpha   90.00
_cell.angle_beta   90.00
_cell.angle_gamma   90.00
#
_symmetry.space_group_name_H-M   'P 1'
#
loop_
_entity.id
_entity.type
_entity.pdbx_description
1 polymer ?
#
loop_
_entity_poly.entity_id
_entity_poly.type
_entity_poly.pdbx_seq_one_letter_code
_entity_poly.pdbx_strand_id
1 'polypeptide(L)'
;MSRPIGADAVIPEPARYGAVRLALLRLRARGHLRVEGRVTLGRDVAIRIAKGAEVVLGDGVHLGAGCRLEAHAGTLRLGAGTAVGPRAFVVSLAGMEVGEDCTIGDFAGVGVPGAPGRRGAVKIGARSRIAAHATVDSGATVAPGSVLASYEGVEFTPDA
;
A
#
# COMPACT_ATOMS: atom_id res chain seq x y z
N MET A 1 18.14 -30.46 -24.11
CA MET A 1 16.84 -30.24 -23.43
C MET A 1 16.93 -28.95 -22.61
N SER A 2 16.32 -27.93 -23.09
CA SER A 2 16.19 -26.68 -22.33
C SER A 2 15.17 -26.91 -21.23
N ARG A 3 15.56 -26.72 -19.97
CA ARG A 3 14.65 -26.62 -18.87
C ARG A 3 13.70 -25.42 -19.10
N PRO A 4 12.42 -25.56 -18.86
CA PRO A 4 11.54 -24.42 -18.94
C PRO A 4 12.00 -23.40 -17.89
N ILE A 5 12.31 -22.21 -18.35
CA ILE A 5 12.79 -21.06 -17.56
C ILE A 5 11.73 -20.57 -16.57
N GLY A 6 10.63 -21.27 -16.40
CA GLY A 6 9.52 -20.81 -15.58
C GLY A 6 9.45 -21.35 -14.16
N ALA A 7 10.15 -22.44 -13.84
CA ALA A 7 9.97 -23.09 -12.56
C ALA A 7 11.02 -22.70 -11.49
N ASP A 8 12.17 -22.20 -11.92
CA ASP A 8 13.28 -21.92 -11.02
C ASP A 8 13.50 -20.42 -10.76
N ALA A 9 12.69 -19.57 -11.33
CA ALA A 9 12.84 -18.12 -11.19
C ALA A 9 12.11 -17.53 -9.98
N VAL A 10 11.33 -18.30 -9.27
CA VAL A 10 10.88 -17.93 -7.94
C VAL A 10 11.93 -18.42 -6.94
N ILE A 11 13.06 -17.74 -6.95
CA ILE A 11 13.87 -17.75 -5.74
C ILE A 11 13.01 -17.01 -4.72
N PRO A 12 12.44 -17.70 -3.74
CA PRO A 12 11.84 -16.97 -2.63
C PRO A 12 12.97 -16.09 -2.08
N GLU A 13 12.80 -14.80 -2.13
CA GLU A 13 13.65 -13.91 -1.35
C GLU A 13 13.77 -14.58 0.02
N PRO A 14 14.95 -14.98 0.44
CA PRO A 14 15.05 -15.67 1.70
C PRO A 14 14.38 -14.81 2.73
N ALA A 15 13.43 -15.36 3.46
CA ALA A 15 12.65 -14.66 4.48
C ALA A 15 13.50 -13.83 5.44
N ARG A 16 14.78 -14.14 5.50
CA ARG A 16 15.83 -13.43 6.24
C ARG A 16 16.11 -12.02 5.73
N TYR A 17 16.09 -11.79 4.42
CA TYR A 17 16.34 -10.44 3.86
C TYR A 17 15.16 -9.51 4.13
N GLY A 18 13.96 -10.01 4.02
CA GLY A 18 12.76 -9.25 4.39
C GLY A 18 12.75 -8.86 5.86
N ALA A 19 13.12 -9.78 6.75
CA ALA A 19 13.16 -9.53 8.20
C ALA A 19 14.23 -8.51 8.59
N VAL A 20 15.44 -8.62 8.04
CA VAL A 20 16.52 -7.66 8.29
C VAL A 20 16.15 -6.28 7.76
N ARG A 21 15.59 -6.23 6.57
CA ARG A 21 15.18 -4.97 5.97
C ARG A 21 14.04 -4.31 6.74
N LEU A 22 13.07 -5.10 7.19
CA LEU A 22 12.01 -4.62 8.05
C LEU A 22 12.54 -4.09 9.38
N ALA A 23 13.49 -4.78 10.00
CA ALA A 23 14.17 -4.32 11.22
C ALA A 23 14.90 -2.98 11.00
N LEU A 24 15.59 -2.83 9.87
CA LEU A 24 16.26 -1.57 9.51
C LEU A 24 15.25 -0.44 9.26
N LEU A 25 14.14 -0.73 8.61
CA LEU A 25 13.07 0.25 8.41
C LEU A 25 12.44 0.68 9.73
N ARG A 26 12.22 -0.25 10.65
CA ARG A 26 11.73 0.05 12.01
C ARG A 26 12.69 0.94 12.78
N LEU A 27 13.99 0.66 12.72
CA LEU A 27 15.02 1.47 13.36
C LEU A 27 15.06 2.89 12.80
N ARG A 28 14.97 3.03 11.48
CA ARG A 28 14.92 4.34 10.81
C ARG A 28 13.65 5.11 11.12
N ALA A 29 12.56 4.43 11.27
CA ALA A 29 11.25 5.02 11.55
C ALA A 29 11.06 5.41 13.03
N ARG A 30 12.00 5.11 13.91
CA ARG A 30 12.00 5.48 15.33
C ARG A 30 10.67 5.20 16.05
N GLY A 31 10.06 4.03 15.79
CA GLY A 31 8.81 3.63 16.42
C GLY A 31 7.53 4.13 15.72
N HIS A 32 7.64 4.90 14.65
CA HIS A 32 6.49 5.35 13.86
C HIS A 32 6.01 4.29 12.84
N LEU A 33 6.72 3.19 12.71
CA LEU A 33 6.32 2.03 11.93
C LEU A 33 5.92 0.90 12.87
N ARG A 34 4.63 0.56 12.86
CA ARG A 34 4.10 -0.57 13.61
C ARG A 34 3.78 -1.70 12.64
N VAL A 35 4.16 -2.91 13.00
CA VAL A 35 3.85 -4.12 12.23
C VAL A 35 3.11 -5.09 13.13
N GLU A 36 1.92 -5.48 12.72
CA GLU A 36 1.04 -6.39 13.44
C GLU A 36 1.08 -7.78 12.80
N GLY A 37 2.14 -8.53 13.02
CA GLY A 37 2.30 -9.87 12.48
C GLY A 37 3.32 -9.98 11.36
N ARG A 38 3.07 -10.85 10.38
CA ARG A 38 3.98 -11.10 9.26
C ARG A 38 3.74 -10.12 8.13
N VAL A 39 4.81 -9.48 7.68
CA VAL A 39 4.81 -8.60 6.52
C VAL A 39 5.87 -9.08 5.54
N THR A 40 5.49 -9.19 4.28
CA THR A 40 6.40 -9.55 3.19
C THR A 40 6.81 -8.29 2.43
N LEU A 41 8.10 -8.08 2.28
CA LEU A 41 8.66 -6.95 1.54
C LEU A 41 9.34 -7.43 0.27
N GLY A 42 8.94 -6.86 -0.86
CA GLY A 42 9.66 -6.97 -2.11
C GLY A 42 10.96 -6.14 -2.10
N ARG A 43 11.70 -6.21 -3.20
CA ARG A 43 12.91 -5.39 -3.39
C ARG A 43 12.53 -3.91 -3.50
N ASP A 44 13.40 -3.06 -3.04
CA ASP A 44 13.33 -1.60 -3.22
C ASP A 44 12.02 -0.96 -2.72
N VAL A 45 11.40 -1.57 -1.72
CA VAL A 45 10.27 -0.95 -1.02
C VAL A 45 10.77 0.25 -0.23
N ALA A 46 10.13 1.40 -0.44
CA ALA A 46 10.41 2.61 0.29
C ALA A 46 9.24 2.96 1.22
N ILE A 47 9.55 3.21 2.48
CA ILE A 47 8.58 3.70 3.47
C ILE A 47 9.11 5.02 4.02
N ARG A 48 8.37 6.09 3.85
CA ARG A 48 8.69 7.41 4.38
C ARG A 48 7.61 7.85 5.35
N ILE A 49 8.04 8.26 6.53
CA ILE A 49 7.12 8.69 7.59
C ILE A 49 7.57 10.07 8.06
N ALA A 50 6.73 11.08 7.86
CA ALA A 50 6.98 12.42 8.34
C ALA A 50 6.84 12.49 9.86
N LYS A 51 7.40 13.54 10.44
CA LYS A 51 7.27 13.79 11.87
C LYS A 51 5.79 13.91 12.27
N GLY A 52 5.39 13.14 13.26
CA GLY A 52 4.01 13.10 13.75
C GLY A 52 3.08 12.17 12.97
N ALA A 53 3.54 11.55 11.89
CA ALA A 53 2.80 10.53 11.17
C ALA A 53 3.17 9.12 11.66
N GLU A 54 2.32 8.15 11.33
CA GLU A 54 2.51 6.74 11.69
C GLU A 54 2.11 5.84 10.51
N VAL A 55 2.80 4.72 10.36
CA VAL A 55 2.42 3.65 9.44
C VAL A 55 2.15 2.38 10.23
N VAL A 56 1.00 1.76 9.99
CA VAL A 56 0.60 0.49 10.61
C VAL A 56 0.35 -0.54 9.52
N LEU A 57 1.09 -1.64 9.58
CA LEU A 57 0.95 -2.75 8.65
C LEU A 57 0.33 -3.94 9.37
N GLY A 58 -0.83 -4.39 8.92
CA GLY A 58 -1.52 -5.55 9.49
C GLY A 58 -0.84 -6.88 9.17
N ASP A 59 -1.28 -7.94 9.82
CA ASP A 59 -0.76 -9.28 9.58
C ASP A 59 -1.02 -9.74 8.15
N GLY A 60 -0.03 -10.33 7.51
CA GLY A 60 -0.14 -10.83 6.14
C GLY A 60 -0.07 -9.77 5.06
N VAL A 61 0.26 -8.53 5.39
CA VAL A 61 0.47 -7.47 4.39
C VAL A 61 1.67 -7.82 3.52
N HIS A 62 1.47 -7.68 2.21
CA HIS A 62 2.50 -7.87 1.20
C HIS A 62 2.78 -6.57 0.46
N LEU A 63 4.03 -6.15 0.47
CA LEU A 63 4.49 -4.96 -0.25
C LEU A 63 5.34 -5.39 -1.45
N GLY A 64 4.84 -5.15 -2.64
CA GLY A 64 5.50 -5.53 -3.89
C GLY A 64 6.77 -4.73 -4.17
N ALA A 65 7.61 -5.26 -5.07
CA ALA A 65 8.89 -4.65 -5.41
C ALA A 65 8.74 -3.20 -5.90
N GLY A 66 9.55 -2.31 -5.39
CA GLY A 66 9.57 -0.91 -5.79
C GLY A 66 8.35 -0.10 -5.35
N CYS A 67 7.44 -0.65 -4.56
CA CYS A 67 6.32 0.13 -4.05
C CYS A 67 6.80 1.17 -3.03
N ARG A 68 6.03 2.24 -2.91
CA ARG A 68 6.35 3.36 -2.02
C ARG A 68 5.15 3.67 -1.13
N LEU A 69 5.40 3.70 0.17
CA LEU A 69 4.45 4.17 1.16
C LEU A 69 4.96 5.48 1.77
N GLU A 70 4.14 6.51 1.74
CA GLU A 70 4.47 7.80 2.36
C GLU A 70 3.36 8.23 3.31
N ALA A 71 3.69 8.49 4.55
CA ALA A 71 2.80 9.08 5.53
C ALA A 71 3.28 10.49 5.85
N HIS A 72 2.53 11.49 5.42
CA HIS A 72 2.82 12.90 5.67
C HIS A 72 2.12 13.43 6.91
N ALA A 73 0.90 12.97 7.17
CA ALA A 73 0.15 13.30 8.37
C ALA A 73 -0.80 12.16 8.72
N GLY A 74 -1.15 12.05 10.00
CA GLY A 74 -2.05 11.02 10.49
C GLY A 74 -1.45 9.63 10.43
N THR A 75 -2.31 8.62 10.42
CA THR A 75 -1.93 7.20 10.36
C THR A 75 -2.25 6.64 8.98
N LEU A 76 -1.27 6.02 8.35
CA LEU A 76 -1.47 5.17 7.18
C LEU A 76 -1.58 3.72 7.66
N ARG A 77 -2.78 3.15 7.57
CA ARG A 77 -3.06 1.79 8.02
C ARG A 77 -3.40 0.89 6.84
N LEU A 78 -2.66 -0.20 6.69
CA LEU A 78 -2.99 -1.29 5.78
C LEU A 78 -3.53 -2.46 6.59
N GLY A 79 -4.76 -2.85 6.32
CA GLY A 79 -5.42 -3.96 7.00
C GLY A 79 -4.78 -5.32 6.70
N ALA A 80 -5.06 -6.30 7.55
CA ALA A 80 -4.52 -7.65 7.41
C ALA A 80 -4.79 -8.25 6.03
N GLY A 81 -3.85 -8.97 5.47
CA GLY A 81 -3.98 -9.63 4.17
C GLY A 81 -3.95 -8.70 2.95
N THR A 82 -3.76 -7.42 3.13
CA THR A 82 -3.71 -6.46 2.03
C THR A 82 -2.40 -6.60 1.25
N ALA A 83 -2.52 -6.65 -0.08
CA ALA A 83 -1.39 -6.71 -0.99
C ALA A 83 -1.24 -5.41 -1.77
N VAL A 84 -0.05 -4.87 -1.78
CA VAL A 84 0.34 -3.70 -2.58
C VAL A 84 1.23 -4.17 -3.72
N GLY A 85 0.81 -3.91 -4.95
CA GLY A 85 1.51 -4.35 -6.15
C GLY A 85 2.85 -3.64 -6.37
N PRO A 86 3.70 -4.22 -7.23
CA PRO A 86 4.97 -3.60 -7.60
C PRO A 86 4.80 -2.18 -8.09
N ARG A 87 5.69 -1.30 -7.64
CA ARG A 87 5.73 0.12 -8.02
C ARG A 87 4.44 0.91 -7.77
N ALA A 88 3.54 0.37 -6.97
CA ALA A 88 2.39 1.15 -6.50
C ALA A 88 2.85 2.26 -5.54
N PHE A 89 2.13 3.35 -5.56
CA PHE A 89 2.39 4.50 -4.72
C PHE A 89 1.21 4.76 -3.78
N VAL A 90 1.45 4.70 -2.49
CA VAL A 90 0.43 4.92 -1.46
C VAL A 90 0.87 6.09 -0.60
N VAL A 91 0.10 7.15 -0.60
CA VAL A 91 0.43 8.37 0.15
C VAL A 91 -0.72 8.79 1.06
N SER A 92 -0.43 8.98 2.33
CA SER A 92 -1.37 9.50 3.31
C SER A 92 -1.05 10.97 3.57
N LEU A 93 -1.91 11.86 3.11
CA LEU A 93 -1.78 13.29 3.34
C LEU A 93 -2.51 13.77 4.60
N ALA A 94 -3.53 13.05 5.04
CA ALA A 94 -4.35 13.40 6.20
C ALA A 94 -4.92 12.18 6.92
N GLY A 95 -4.26 11.05 6.80
CA GLY A 95 -4.72 9.76 7.28
C GLY A 95 -5.21 8.86 6.15
N MET A 96 -4.99 7.56 6.28
CA MET A 96 -5.47 6.56 5.35
C MET A 96 -5.78 5.27 6.08
N GLU A 97 -6.94 4.70 5.77
CA GLU A 97 -7.31 3.39 6.27
C GLU A 97 -7.68 2.51 5.08
N VAL A 98 -6.89 1.47 4.88
CA VAL A 98 -7.16 0.41 3.91
C VAL A 98 -7.63 -0.81 4.68
N GLY A 99 -8.80 -1.32 4.36
CA GLY A 99 -9.40 -2.48 5.02
C GLY A 99 -8.63 -3.77 4.80
N GLU A 100 -9.15 -4.84 5.36
CA GLU A 100 -8.55 -6.17 5.23
C GLU A 100 -8.73 -6.73 3.81
N ASP A 101 -7.80 -7.59 3.41
CA ASP A 101 -7.86 -8.33 2.14
C ASP A 101 -8.07 -7.47 0.89
N CYS A 102 -7.58 -6.24 0.92
CA CYS A 102 -7.56 -5.36 -0.24
C CYS A 102 -6.38 -5.70 -1.17
N THR A 103 -6.56 -5.40 -2.45
CA THR A 103 -5.50 -5.51 -3.44
C THR A 103 -5.30 -4.16 -4.12
N ILE A 104 -4.09 -3.64 -4.04
CA ILE A 104 -3.67 -2.44 -4.78
C ILE A 104 -2.79 -2.92 -5.93
N GLY A 105 -3.24 -2.67 -7.15
CA GLY A 105 -2.60 -3.17 -8.35
C GLY A 105 -1.25 -2.52 -8.65
N ASP A 106 -0.54 -3.08 -9.61
CA ASP A 106 0.77 -2.60 -10.04
C ASP A 106 0.66 -1.16 -10.56
N PHE A 107 1.60 -0.31 -10.20
CA PHE A 107 1.63 1.10 -10.59
C PHE A 107 0.39 1.92 -10.19
N ALA A 108 -0.47 1.39 -9.34
CA ALA A 108 -1.62 2.14 -8.86
C ALA A 108 -1.16 3.27 -7.91
N GLY A 109 -1.89 4.37 -7.90
CA GLY A 109 -1.70 5.50 -7.00
C GLY A 109 -2.86 5.62 -6.02
N VAL A 110 -2.61 5.59 -4.74
CA VAL A 110 -3.64 5.72 -3.70
C VAL A 110 -3.33 6.91 -2.81
N GLY A 111 -4.32 7.77 -2.63
CA GLY A 111 -4.21 8.99 -1.83
C GLY A 111 -3.47 10.13 -2.53
N VAL A 112 -3.26 10.00 -3.83
CA VAL A 112 -2.60 11.05 -4.61
C VAL A 112 -3.44 12.32 -4.65
N PRO A 113 -2.81 13.50 -4.68
CA PRO A 113 -3.56 14.73 -4.85
C PRO A 113 -4.30 14.73 -6.20
N GLY A 114 -5.63 14.76 -6.14
CA GLY A 114 -6.47 14.95 -7.31
C GLY A 114 -6.63 16.44 -7.63
N ALA A 115 -7.86 16.93 -7.57
CA ALA A 115 -8.14 18.34 -7.78
C ALA A 115 -7.35 19.24 -6.82
N PRO A 116 -6.90 20.44 -7.24
CA PRO A 116 -6.16 21.36 -6.41
C PRO A 116 -6.86 21.65 -5.08
N GLY A 117 -6.13 21.47 -3.96
CA GLY A 117 -6.60 21.80 -2.63
C GLY A 117 -7.32 20.66 -1.88
N ARG A 118 -7.60 19.53 -2.49
CA ARG A 118 -8.17 18.39 -1.77
C ARG A 118 -7.08 17.60 -1.05
N ARG A 119 -7.08 17.74 0.26
CA ARG A 119 -6.32 16.90 1.17
C ARG A 119 -7.29 16.34 2.19
N GLY A 120 -7.60 15.08 2.07
CA GLY A 120 -8.52 14.41 2.97
C GLY A 120 -8.05 13.03 3.35
N ALA A 121 -8.64 12.49 4.41
CA ALA A 121 -8.43 11.10 4.79
C ALA A 121 -9.01 10.18 3.70
N VAL A 122 -8.28 9.10 3.41
CA VAL A 122 -8.72 8.08 2.46
C VAL A 122 -9.23 6.87 3.23
N LYS A 123 -10.39 6.36 2.82
CA LYS A 123 -10.93 5.10 3.33
C LYS A 123 -11.16 4.14 2.18
N ILE A 124 -10.58 2.96 2.28
CA ILE A 124 -10.82 1.86 1.36
C ILE A 124 -11.40 0.70 2.16
N GLY A 125 -12.65 0.34 1.86
CA GLY A 125 -13.34 -0.75 2.54
C GLY A 125 -12.69 -2.11 2.25
N ALA A 126 -12.90 -3.06 3.15
CA ALA A 126 -12.33 -4.40 3.05
C ALA A 126 -12.68 -5.10 1.72
N ARG A 127 -11.80 -5.96 1.26
CA ARG A 127 -11.95 -6.76 0.03
C ARG A 127 -12.14 -5.94 -1.25
N SER A 128 -11.67 -4.71 -1.26
CA SER A 128 -11.66 -3.87 -2.46
C SER A 128 -10.45 -4.17 -3.33
N ARG A 129 -10.61 -3.96 -4.63
CA ARG A 129 -9.55 -4.11 -5.63
C ARG A 129 -9.33 -2.80 -6.35
N ILE A 130 -8.11 -2.33 -6.29
CA ILE A 130 -7.65 -1.20 -7.10
C ILE A 130 -6.86 -1.81 -8.26
N ALA A 131 -7.34 -1.64 -9.49
CA ALA A 131 -6.68 -2.22 -10.66
C ALA A 131 -5.29 -1.61 -10.89
N ALA A 132 -4.48 -2.31 -11.68
CA ALA A 132 -3.18 -1.77 -12.11
C ALA A 132 -3.39 -0.41 -12.81
N HIS A 133 -2.50 0.55 -12.53
CA HIS A 133 -2.54 1.92 -13.04
C HIS A 133 -3.78 2.75 -12.63
N ALA A 134 -4.66 2.22 -11.80
CA ALA A 134 -5.77 2.99 -11.27
C ALA A 134 -5.30 4.02 -10.24
N THR A 135 -6.08 5.08 -10.09
CA THR A 135 -5.79 6.15 -9.15
C THR A 135 -6.94 6.34 -8.18
N VAL A 136 -6.64 6.46 -6.90
CA VAL A 136 -7.58 6.84 -5.85
C VAL A 136 -7.15 8.17 -5.27
N ASP A 137 -7.99 9.17 -5.39
CA ASP A 137 -7.67 10.53 -4.96
C ASP A 137 -7.64 10.67 -3.42
N SER A 138 -6.87 11.63 -2.95
CA SER A 138 -6.88 12.05 -1.56
C SER A 138 -8.29 12.47 -1.14
N GLY A 139 -8.76 11.99 -0.01
CA GLY A 139 -10.12 12.24 0.50
C GLY A 139 -11.19 11.31 -0.04
N ALA A 140 -10.84 10.34 -0.89
CA ALA A 140 -11.80 9.38 -1.43
C ALA A 140 -12.23 8.34 -0.39
N THR A 141 -13.48 7.90 -0.51
CA THR A 141 -14.02 6.77 0.24
C THR A 141 -14.47 5.70 -0.74
N VAL A 142 -13.94 4.50 -0.55
CA VAL A 142 -14.23 3.33 -1.39
C VAL A 142 -15.02 2.32 -0.56
N ALA A 143 -16.21 1.95 -1.02
CA ALA A 143 -17.06 0.98 -0.33
C ALA A 143 -16.39 -0.41 -0.30
N PRO A 144 -16.66 -1.23 0.74
CA PRO A 144 -16.14 -2.60 0.79
C PRO A 144 -16.53 -3.41 -0.46
N GLY A 145 -15.62 -4.26 -0.92
CA GLY A 145 -15.85 -5.12 -2.08
C GLY A 145 -15.86 -4.41 -3.43
N SER A 146 -15.45 -3.15 -3.50
CA SER A 146 -15.42 -2.38 -4.75
C SER A 146 -14.26 -2.80 -5.64
N VAL A 147 -14.46 -2.68 -6.95
CA VAL A 147 -13.43 -2.89 -7.96
C VAL A 147 -13.26 -1.59 -8.74
N LEU A 148 -12.07 -1.01 -8.68
CA LEU A 148 -11.74 0.23 -9.38
C LEU A 148 -10.88 -0.10 -10.59
N ALA A 149 -11.41 0.20 -11.78
CA ALA A 149 -10.74 -0.06 -13.04
C ALA A 149 -9.71 1.03 -13.39
N SER A 150 -8.76 0.68 -14.25
CA SER A 150 -7.58 1.51 -14.56
C SER A 150 -7.84 2.82 -15.32
N TYR A 151 -9.07 3.06 -15.78
CA TYR A 151 -9.41 4.27 -16.56
C TYR A 151 -10.52 5.11 -15.96
N GLU A 152 -11.10 4.63 -14.90
CA GLU A 152 -12.08 5.42 -14.17
C GLU A 152 -11.35 6.01 -12.97
N GLY A 153 -10.91 7.24 -13.12
CA GLY A 153 -10.68 8.04 -11.94
C GLY A 153 -11.95 7.92 -11.11
N VAL A 154 -11.83 7.38 -9.91
CA VAL A 154 -12.99 7.40 -9.01
C VAL A 154 -13.25 8.84 -8.72
N GLU A 155 -14.16 9.40 -9.48
CA GLU A 155 -14.76 10.64 -9.07
C GLU A 155 -15.38 10.39 -7.71
N PHE A 156 -14.93 11.18 -6.76
CA PHE A 156 -15.56 11.29 -5.48
C PHE A 156 -17.06 11.48 -5.73
N THR A 157 -17.84 10.45 -5.51
CA THR A 157 -19.27 10.65 -5.25
C THR A 157 -19.37 11.04 -3.78
N PRO A 158 -19.65 12.31 -3.49
CA PRO A 158 -20.06 12.65 -2.14
C PRO A 158 -21.27 11.77 -1.84
N ASP A 159 -21.34 11.24 -0.64
CA ASP A 159 -22.39 10.37 -0.17
C ASP A 159 -23.74 10.73 -0.78
N ALA A 160 -24.25 9.82 -1.57
CA ALA A 160 -25.66 9.85 -1.88
C ALA A 160 -26.43 9.39 -0.66
#